data_08ba1a5f2d4b0b4ad4cb0831310145f7
#
_entry.id   08ba1a5f2d4b0b4ad4cb0831310145f7
#
_cell.length_a   1.000
_cell.length_b   1.000
_cell.length_c   1.000
_cell.angle_alpha   90.00
_cell.angle_beta   90.00
_cell.angle_gamma   90.00
#
_symmetry.space_group_name_H-M   'P 1'
#
loop_
_entity.id
_entity.type
_entity.pdbx_description
1 polymer ?
#
loop_
_entity_poly.entity_id
_entity_poly.type
_entity_poly.pdbx_seq_one_letter_code
_entity_poly.pdbx_strand_id
1 'polypeptide(L)'
;MLNSNDVIANIAVRSLDTARKFYAGTLGLKEVDAEGEELIVFKSGKTSLFVYRSEYAGTNKATAVTWVVGDEIENDVRALKAKGVAFEHYDMAGLKREGDLHVGGDMKIAWFKDPDGNILSLVSG
;
A
#
# COMPACT_ATOMS: atom_id res chain seq x y z
N MET A 1 27.68 2.11 -4.93
CA MET A 1 27.39 0.78 -5.46
C MET A 1 25.89 0.62 -5.72
N LEU A 2 25.08 0.47 -4.69
CA LEU A 2 23.63 0.29 -4.89
C LEU A 2 22.88 1.57 -5.19
N ASN A 3 23.44 2.72 -4.90
CA ASN A 3 22.79 4.01 -5.09
C ASN A 3 22.47 4.33 -6.56
N SER A 4 23.05 3.59 -7.50
CA SER A 4 22.75 3.75 -8.94
C SER A 4 21.72 2.73 -9.45
N ASN A 5 21.20 1.88 -8.57
CA ASN A 5 20.26 0.83 -8.96
C ASN A 5 18.88 1.12 -8.37
N ASP A 6 17.85 0.91 -9.18
CA ASP A 6 16.47 1.06 -8.72
C ASP A 6 16.12 -0.05 -7.73
N VAL A 7 15.30 0.27 -6.75
CA VAL A 7 14.80 -0.73 -5.81
C VAL A 7 13.36 -1.10 -6.15
N ILE A 8 12.98 -2.32 -5.80
CA ILE A 8 11.61 -2.81 -5.97
C ILE A 8 11.08 -3.20 -4.60
N ALA A 9 9.90 -2.71 -4.27
CA ALA A 9 9.22 -3.09 -3.04
C ALA A 9 8.64 -4.49 -3.20
N ASN A 10 8.64 -5.25 -2.10
CA ASN A 10 8.09 -6.60 -2.06
C ASN A 10 7.03 -6.71 -0.99
N ILE A 11 5.89 -7.31 -1.32
CA ILE A 11 4.82 -7.60 -0.38
C ILE A 11 4.55 -9.11 -0.41
N ALA A 12 4.54 -9.71 0.78
CA ALA A 12 4.22 -11.13 0.94
C ALA A 12 2.72 -11.31 1.14
N VAL A 13 2.13 -12.24 0.39
CA VAL A 13 0.70 -12.57 0.47
C VAL A 13 0.52 -14.09 0.55
N ARG A 14 -0.60 -14.55 1.08
CA ARG A 14 -0.90 -15.99 1.14
C ARG A 14 -1.53 -16.50 -0.13
N SER A 15 -2.34 -15.69 -0.80
CA SER A 15 -3.06 -16.07 -2.02
C SER A 15 -2.87 -15.02 -3.09
N LEU A 16 -2.34 -15.41 -4.24
CA LEU A 16 -2.18 -14.50 -5.37
C LEU A 16 -3.55 -14.09 -5.94
N ASP A 17 -4.55 -14.96 -5.94
CA ASP A 17 -5.89 -14.60 -6.42
C ASP A 17 -6.52 -13.51 -5.57
N THR A 18 -6.43 -13.62 -4.25
CA THR A 18 -6.91 -12.57 -3.32
C THR A 18 -6.11 -11.29 -3.51
N ALA A 19 -4.80 -11.40 -3.68
CA ALA A 19 -3.93 -10.23 -3.92
C ALA A 19 -4.30 -9.52 -5.22
N ARG A 20 -4.59 -10.24 -6.30
CA ARG A 20 -5.03 -9.62 -7.57
C ARG A 20 -6.30 -8.82 -7.39
N LYS A 21 -7.27 -9.36 -6.68
CA LYS A 21 -8.53 -8.65 -6.43
C LYS A 21 -8.29 -7.36 -5.66
N PHE A 22 -7.35 -7.36 -4.72
CA PHE A 22 -7.05 -6.18 -3.92
C PHE A 22 -6.16 -5.20 -4.67
N TYR A 23 -4.99 -5.63 -5.13
CA TYR A 23 -4.01 -4.71 -5.73
C TYR A 23 -4.44 -4.21 -7.10
N ALA A 24 -5.01 -5.05 -7.95
CA ALA A 24 -5.55 -4.62 -9.23
C ALA A 24 -6.96 -4.07 -9.11
N GLY A 25 -7.85 -4.76 -8.41
CA GLY A 25 -9.26 -4.40 -8.34
C GLY A 25 -9.53 -3.21 -7.41
N THR A 26 -9.04 -3.26 -6.19
CA THR A 26 -9.30 -2.22 -5.19
C THR A 26 -8.35 -1.03 -5.34
N LEU A 27 -7.05 -1.29 -5.45
CA LEU A 27 -6.05 -0.21 -5.56
C LEU A 27 -5.85 0.29 -6.99
N GLY A 28 -6.26 -0.46 -7.99
CA GLY A 28 -6.16 -0.04 -9.39
C GLY A 28 -4.77 -0.17 -9.99
N LEU A 29 -3.88 -0.97 -9.42
CA LEU A 29 -2.56 -1.19 -9.98
C LEU A 29 -2.65 -2.09 -11.22
N LYS A 30 -1.72 -1.95 -12.13
CA LYS A 30 -1.69 -2.73 -13.37
C LYS A 30 -0.77 -3.94 -13.21
N GLU A 31 -1.32 -5.14 -13.38
CA GLU A 31 -0.51 -6.36 -13.47
C GLU A 31 0.22 -6.35 -14.81
N VAL A 32 1.56 -6.46 -14.78
CA VAL A 32 2.38 -6.42 -15.99
C VAL A 32 3.13 -7.72 -16.24
N ASP A 33 3.27 -8.58 -15.22
CA ASP A 33 3.93 -9.86 -15.36
C ASP A 33 3.52 -10.78 -14.21
N ALA A 34 3.71 -12.08 -14.39
CA ALA A 34 3.49 -13.08 -13.37
C ALA A 34 4.42 -14.25 -13.61
N GLU A 35 4.96 -14.84 -12.53
CA GLU A 35 5.80 -16.03 -12.62
C GLU A 35 5.12 -17.18 -11.88
N GLY A 36 4.42 -18.00 -12.64
CA GLY A 36 3.68 -19.14 -12.12
C GLY A 36 2.68 -18.72 -11.05
N GLU A 37 2.69 -19.44 -9.93
CA GLU A 37 1.82 -19.19 -8.79
C GLU A 37 2.57 -18.53 -7.63
N GLU A 38 3.76 -17.99 -7.87
CA GLU A 38 4.62 -17.48 -6.81
C GLU A 38 4.76 -15.97 -6.79
N LEU A 39 4.65 -15.28 -7.94
CA LEU A 39 4.95 -13.86 -8.06
C LEU A 39 4.03 -13.17 -9.06
N ILE A 40 3.54 -12.00 -8.68
CA ILE A 40 2.89 -11.05 -9.59
C ILE A 40 3.69 -9.76 -9.56
N VAL A 41 3.92 -9.17 -10.72
CA VAL A 41 4.54 -7.85 -10.83
C VAL A 41 3.45 -6.84 -11.18
N PHE A 42 3.26 -5.87 -10.30
CA PHE A 42 2.36 -4.75 -10.54
C PHE A 42 3.15 -3.50 -10.88
N LYS A 43 2.60 -2.67 -11.75
CA LYS A 43 3.13 -1.34 -12.03
C LYS A 43 2.31 -0.30 -11.30
N SER A 44 3.00 0.61 -10.61
CA SER A 44 2.40 1.75 -9.92
C SER A 44 3.21 3.00 -10.29
N GLY A 45 2.60 3.91 -11.05
CA GLY A 45 3.35 5.03 -11.61
C GLY A 45 4.51 4.55 -12.47
N LYS A 46 5.72 4.97 -12.13
CA LYS A 46 6.96 4.55 -12.83
C LYS A 46 7.70 3.44 -12.11
N THR A 47 7.15 2.93 -11.02
CA THR A 47 7.79 1.91 -10.20
C THR A 47 7.07 0.58 -10.32
N SER A 48 7.72 -0.46 -9.84
CA SER A 48 7.16 -1.81 -9.80
C SER A 48 6.97 -2.24 -8.34
N LEU A 49 6.00 -3.11 -8.14
CA LEU A 49 5.72 -3.74 -6.86
C LEU A 49 5.66 -5.24 -7.08
N PHE A 50 6.51 -5.99 -6.39
CA PHE A 50 6.44 -7.45 -6.39
C PHE A 50 5.50 -7.91 -5.29
N VAL A 51 4.52 -8.72 -5.66
CA VAL A 51 3.61 -9.37 -4.72
C VAL A 51 3.85 -10.87 -4.85
N TYR A 52 4.35 -11.49 -3.79
CA TYR A 52 4.79 -12.88 -3.85
C TYR A 52 4.16 -13.71 -2.73
N ARG A 53 4.05 -15.00 -2.98
CA ARG A 53 3.44 -15.92 -2.01
C ARG A 53 4.44 -16.29 -0.93
N SER A 54 4.02 -16.13 0.34
CA SER A 54 4.85 -16.49 1.49
C SER A 54 3.97 -16.81 2.70
N GLU A 55 4.38 -17.78 3.47
CA GLU A 55 3.74 -18.11 4.74
C GLU A 55 3.94 -17.01 5.80
N TYR A 56 4.89 -16.11 5.60
CA TYR A 56 5.15 -14.98 6.50
C TYR A 56 4.33 -13.74 6.18
N ALA A 57 3.36 -13.85 5.28
CA ALA A 57 2.48 -12.73 4.92
C ALA A 57 1.80 -12.14 6.15
N GLY A 58 1.77 -10.81 6.24
CA GLY A 58 1.07 -10.10 7.31
C GLY A 58 1.74 -10.16 8.69
N THR A 59 2.94 -10.69 8.79
CA THR A 59 3.65 -10.78 10.08
C THR A 59 4.38 -9.49 10.45
N ASN A 60 4.66 -8.63 9.48
CA ASN A 60 5.27 -7.33 9.73
C ASN A 60 4.22 -6.37 10.30
N LYS A 61 4.57 -5.69 11.40
CA LYS A 61 3.68 -4.73 12.07
C LYS A 61 4.06 -3.29 11.78
N ALA A 62 4.93 -3.06 10.80
CA ALA A 62 5.33 -1.73 10.35
C ALA A 62 4.83 -1.50 8.92
N THR A 63 4.85 -0.23 8.48
CA THR A 63 4.46 0.12 7.12
C THR A 63 5.38 -0.56 6.11
N ALA A 64 4.77 -1.27 5.16
CA ALA A 64 5.51 -1.99 4.12
C ALA A 64 5.70 -1.14 2.85
N VAL A 65 4.68 -0.39 2.46
CA VAL A 65 4.69 0.40 1.22
C VAL A 65 3.94 1.70 1.45
N THR A 66 4.44 2.77 0.85
CA THR A 66 3.81 4.09 0.90
C THR A 66 3.63 4.62 -0.52
N TRP A 67 2.42 5.08 -0.86
CA TRP A 67 2.17 5.83 -2.08
C TRP A 67 2.19 7.32 -1.76
N VAL A 68 2.95 8.08 -2.54
CA VAL A 68 2.97 9.54 -2.45
C VAL A 68 1.89 10.07 -3.40
N VAL A 69 0.79 10.54 -2.87
CA VAL A 69 -0.39 10.91 -3.65
C VAL A 69 -0.63 12.41 -3.70
N GLY A 70 0.14 13.19 -2.95
CA GLY A 70 0.04 14.66 -2.97
C GLY A 70 -1.32 15.13 -2.49
N ASP A 71 -1.84 16.14 -3.17
CA ASP A 71 -3.11 16.78 -2.81
C ASP A 71 -4.34 15.89 -3.05
N GLU A 72 -4.16 14.74 -3.71
CA GLU A 72 -5.25 13.80 -3.96
C GLU A 72 -5.57 12.90 -2.76
N ILE A 73 -4.88 13.04 -1.64
CA ILE A 73 -5.01 12.10 -0.52
C ILE A 73 -6.45 12.01 0.00
N GLU A 74 -7.17 13.11 0.13
CA GLU A 74 -8.57 13.08 0.59
C GLU A 74 -9.47 12.35 -0.40
N ASN A 75 -9.28 12.61 -1.70
CA ASN A 75 -10.03 11.93 -2.75
C ASN A 75 -9.73 10.44 -2.79
N ASP A 76 -8.46 10.07 -2.66
CA ASP A 76 -8.04 8.66 -2.66
C ASP A 76 -8.57 7.91 -1.45
N VAL A 77 -8.56 8.53 -0.26
CA VAL A 77 -9.15 7.93 0.94
C VAL A 77 -10.65 7.66 0.72
N ARG A 78 -11.38 8.64 0.19
CA ARG A 78 -12.81 8.45 -0.09
C ARG A 78 -13.06 7.35 -1.12
N ALA A 79 -12.26 7.31 -2.18
CA ALA A 79 -12.38 6.30 -3.22
C ALA A 79 -12.13 4.89 -2.68
N LEU A 80 -11.10 4.72 -1.85
CA LEU A 80 -10.80 3.43 -1.25
C LEU A 80 -11.86 3.00 -0.24
N LYS A 81 -12.37 3.93 0.57
CA LYS A 81 -13.49 3.63 1.49
C LYS A 81 -14.73 3.18 0.72
N ALA A 82 -15.01 3.79 -0.41
CA ALA A 82 -16.15 3.40 -1.26
C ALA A 82 -15.98 1.96 -1.80
N LYS A 83 -14.76 1.47 -1.89
CA LYS A 83 -14.46 0.09 -2.29
C LYS A 83 -14.33 -0.87 -1.10
N GLY A 84 -14.65 -0.42 0.10
CA GLY A 84 -14.68 -1.27 1.29
C GLY A 84 -13.39 -1.28 2.12
N VAL A 85 -12.43 -0.43 1.80
CA VAL A 85 -11.20 -0.32 2.59
C VAL A 85 -11.50 0.37 3.92
N ALA A 86 -11.08 -0.23 5.04
CA ALA A 86 -11.15 0.37 6.36
C ALA A 86 -9.77 0.96 6.70
N PHE A 87 -9.75 2.21 7.15
CA PHE A 87 -8.51 2.88 7.50
C PHE A 87 -8.16 2.67 8.97
N GLU A 88 -6.86 2.51 9.24
CA GLU A 88 -6.32 2.31 10.57
C GLU A 88 -6.03 3.67 11.22
N HIS A 89 -6.11 3.71 12.53
CA HIS A 89 -5.83 4.92 13.31
C HIS A 89 -4.73 4.63 14.31
N TYR A 90 -3.68 5.45 14.28
CA TYR A 90 -2.53 5.29 15.16
C TYR A 90 -2.30 6.58 15.95
N ASP A 91 -1.96 6.44 17.23
CA ASP A 91 -1.53 7.56 18.06
C ASP A 91 -0.02 7.74 17.86
N MET A 92 0.37 8.85 17.25
CA MET A 92 1.79 9.14 16.97
C MET A 92 2.09 10.57 17.39
N ALA A 93 3.24 10.75 18.05
CA ALA A 93 3.70 12.06 18.46
C ALA A 93 3.82 13.01 17.26
N GLY A 94 3.29 14.22 17.41
CA GLY A 94 3.34 15.22 16.35
C GLY A 94 2.27 15.10 15.30
N LEU A 95 1.40 14.09 15.39
CA LEU A 95 0.29 13.90 14.44
C LEU A 95 -1.05 14.04 15.16
N LYS A 96 -1.94 14.80 14.55
CA LYS A 96 -3.31 14.96 14.99
C LYS A 96 -4.25 14.28 14.00
N ARG A 97 -5.19 13.50 14.50
CA ARG A 97 -6.13 12.80 13.64
C ARG A 97 -7.28 13.71 13.22
N GLU A 98 -7.55 13.73 11.92
CA GLU A 98 -8.70 14.39 11.32
C GLU A 98 -9.43 13.37 10.43
N GLY A 99 -10.48 12.74 10.97
CA GLY A 99 -11.12 11.61 10.31
C GLY A 99 -10.15 10.43 10.19
N ASP A 100 -9.91 9.96 8.97
CA ASP A 100 -8.93 8.89 8.71
C ASP A 100 -7.53 9.41 8.44
N LEU A 101 -7.37 10.73 8.35
CA LEU A 101 -6.06 11.34 8.12
C LEU A 101 -5.34 11.62 9.44
N HIS A 102 -4.02 11.43 9.41
CA HIS A 102 -3.12 11.83 10.48
C HIS A 102 -2.36 13.05 9.96
N VAL A 103 -2.51 14.19 10.62
CA VAL A 103 -2.00 15.47 10.12
C VAL A 103 -0.91 16.00 11.02
N GLY A 104 0.24 16.34 10.44
CA GLY A 104 1.36 16.97 11.14
C GLY A 104 2.02 18.01 10.24
N GLY A 105 1.92 19.30 10.60
CA GLY A 105 2.38 20.37 9.72
C GLY A 105 1.64 20.32 8.39
N ASP A 106 2.38 20.27 7.30
CA ASP A 106 1.81 20.17 5.95
C ASP A 106 1.61 18.73 5.47
N MET A 107 1.99 17.75 6.30
CA MET A 107 1.91 16.35 5.92
C MET A 107 0.61 15.71 6.37
N LYS A 108 0.02 14.94 5.48
CA LYS A 108 -1.16 14.11 5.76
C LYS A 108 -0.83 12.68 5.43
N ILE A 109 -1.19 11.75 6.32
CA ILE A 109 -0.92 10.32 6.18
C ILE A 109 -2.19 9.55 6.47
N ALA A 110 -2.45 8.49 5.69
CA ALA A 110 -3.51 7.52 5.97
C ALA A 110 -2.94 6.11 5.88
N TRP A 111 -3.32 5.23 6.80
CA TRP A 111 -2.90 3.83 6.82
C TRP A 111 -4.08 2.90 6.63
N PHE A 112 -3.84 1.82 5.90
CA PHE A 112 -4.82 0.76 5.71
C PHE A 112 -4.09 -0.58 5.58
N LYS A 113 -4.83 -1.67 5.57
CA LYS A 113 -4.25 -3.01 5.45
C LYS A 113 -4.73 -3.71 4.19
N ASP A 114 -3.86 -4.53 3.62
CA ASP A 114 -4.28 -5.47 2.61
C ASP A 114 -4.99 -6.68 3.26
N PRO A 115 -5.53 -7.63 2.48
CA PRO A 115 -6.23 -8.79 3.03
C PRO A 115 -5.41 -9.66 3.98
N ASP A 116 -4.08 -9.66 3.85
CA ASP A 116 -3.19 -10.44 4.72
C ASP A 116 -2.77 -9.67 5.98
N GLY A 117 -3.13 -8.40 6.09
CA GLY A 117 -2.74 -7.56 7.22
C GLY A 117 -1.45 -6.78 6.99
N ASN A 118 -0.91 -6.76 5.78
CA ASN A 118 0.22 -5.89 5.45
C ASN A 118 -0.21 -4.44 5.57
N ILE A 119 0.61 -3.62 6.24
CA ILE A 119 0.28 -2.22 6.51
C ILE A 119 0.78 -1.35 5.36
N LEU A 120 -0.13 -0.62 4.75
CA LEU A 120 0.11 0.24 3.61
C LEU A 120 -0.26 1.67 3.97
N SER A 121 0.36 2.65 3.33
CA SER A 121 0.05 4.05 3.61
C SER A 121 -0.02 4.92 2.37
N LEU A 122 -0.75 6.02 2.50
CA LEU A 122 -0.78 7.13 1.56
C LEU A 122 -0.21 8.35 2.28
N VAL A 123 0.60 9.13 1.58
CA VAL A 123 1.12 10.40 2.11
C VAL A 123 0.92 11.51 1.10
N SER A 124 0.77 12.73 1.61
CA SER A 124 0.58 13.91 0.76
C SER A 124 1.90 14.45 0.19
N GLY A 125 3.00 13.96 0.65
CA GLY A 125 4.29 14.41 0.11
C GLY A 125 5.23 14.94 1.14
#